data_8c20deb84c915bb89141a36eeb7b2ea8
#
_entry.id   8c20deb84c915bb89141a36eeb7b2ea8
#
_cell.length_a   1.000
_cell.length_b   1.000
_cell.length_c   1.000
_cell.angle_alpha   90.00
_cell.angle_beta   90.00
_cell.angle_gamma   90.00
#
_symmetry.space_group_name_H-M   'P 1'
#
loop_
_entity.id
_entity.type
_entity.pdbx_description
1 polymer ?
#
loop_
_entity_poly.entity_id
_entity_poly.type
_entity_poly.pdbx_seq_one_letter_code
_entity_poly.pdbx_strand_id
1 'polypeptide(L)'
;MLDRFDELVDGLNHPEGVTWNPVDGLVYAGGEAGEFYSVTLDGALTQVGSSGGSMLGLAVDGQGRVYACDAGKGEIARLDPSSGVVDTYARGVDGGDMDCPNVAAFGPDGALYVTCSGEEGRPEIVRIAPGGGDAERWTTAVPAYPNGCLVTPDGGALVVVEAKAERIVRVAIGADGSAGHPETIATLPDTDADGIALDAEGNYWVTLYRPDGLVRITPDGATELVVDDHLASTLDAPTNIAWVGADLDRVVVSNVGGTTLSIADVGVAGHPLHLPEVP
;
A
#
# COMPACT_ATOMS: atom_id res chain seq x y z
N MET A 1 -22.89 -2.55 -0.13
CA MET A 1 -21.93 -1.83 0.75
C MET A 1 -21.48 -0.50 0.16
N LEU A 2 -21.56 -0.30 -1.16
CA LEU A 2 -21.18 0.97 -1.83
C LEU A 2 -21.86 2.22 -1.21
N ASP A 3 -23.10 2.11 -0.79
CA ASP A 3 -23.88 3.14 -0.10
C ASP A 3 -23.33 3.60 1.26
N ARG A 4 -22.26 2.97 1.74
CA ARG A 4 -21.54 3.37 2.96
C ARG A 4 -20.32 4.23 2.68
N PHE A 5 -19.89 4.30 1.40
CA PHE A 5 -18.75 5.10 1.01
C PHE A 5 -19.19 6.52 0.72
N ASP A 6 -18.52 7.46 1.37
CA ASP A 6 -18.62 8.89 1.13
C ASP A 6 -17.30 9.42 0.56
N GLU A 7 -17.34 10.54 -0.15
CA GLU A 7 -16.13 11.28 -0.48
C GLU A 7 -15.53 11.88 0.80
N LEU A 8 -14.30 11.52 1.13
CA LEU A 8 -13.57 12.15 2.23
C LEU A 8 -13.05 13.52 1.82
N VAL A 9 -12.47 13.60 0.63
CA VAL A 9 -11.83 14.81 0.11
C VAL A 9 -11.65 14.71 -1.40
N ASP A 10 -11.68 15.85 -2.06
CA ASP A 10 -11.38 16.07 -3.48
C ASP A 10 -10.20 17.04 -3.64
N GLY A 11 -9.57 17.06 -4.81
CA GLY A 11 -8.50 17.99 -5.19
C GLY A 11 -7.09 17.42 -5.08
N LEU A 12 -6.94 16.10 -4.92
CA LEU A 12 -5.64 15.43 -5.06
C LEU A 12 -5.27 15.23 -6.53
N ASN A 13 -4.00 15.09 -6.82
CA ASN A 13 -3.52 14.80 -8.17
C ASN A 13 -3.41 13.29 -8.39
N HIS A 14 -4.49 12.65 -8.87
CA HIS A 14 -4.55 11.21 -9.17
C HIS A 14 -3.94 10.36 -8.05
N PRO A 15 -4.54 10.35 -6.83
CA PRO A 15 -3.96 9.67 -5.68
C PRO A 15 -3.97 8.16 -5.88
N GLU A 16 -2.78 7.56 -5.83
CA GLU A 16 -2.65 6.12 -5.96
C GLU A 16 -2.46 5.46 -4.58
N GLY A 17 -1.52 5.95 -3.77
CA GLY A 17 -1.23 5.45 -2.44
C GLY A 17 -1.97 6.17 -1.33
N VAL A 18 -2.40 5.43 -0.30
CA VAL A 18 -2.98 5.98 0.93
C VAL A 18 -2.50 5.20 2.15
N THR A 19 -2.24 5.92 3.26
CA THR A 19 -1.88 5.29 4.54
C THR A 19 -2.37 6.13 5.72
N TRP A 20 -2.54 5.50 6.88
CA TRP A 20 -2.88 6.15 8.13
C TRP A 20 -1.64 6.36 9.00
N ASN A 21 -1.44 7.56 9.49
CA ASN A 21 -0.38 7.86 10.46
C ASN A 21 -0.99 8.02 11.87
N PRO A 22 -0.89 7.03 12.75
CA PRO A 22 -1.48 7.13 14.09
C PRO A 22 -0.71 8.08 15.02
N VAL A 23 0.50 8.52 14.65
CA VAL A 23 1.33 9.43 15.48
C VAL A 23 0.75 10.84 15.46
N ASP A 24 0.27 11.31 14.32
CA ASP A 24 -0.35 12.64 14.16
C ASP A 24 -1.87 12.60 13.90
N GLY A 25 -2.42 11.41 13.64
CA GLY A 25 -3.86 11.23 13.40
C GLY A 25 -4.32 11.73 12.03
N LEU A 26 -3.45 11.66 11.01
CA LEU A 26 -3.73 12.08 9.65
C LEU A 26 -3.67 10.92 8.65
N VAL A 27 -4.44 11.03 7.60
CA VAL A 27 -4.31 10.22 6.39
C VAL A 27 -3.25 10.87 5.50
N TYR A 28 -2.35 10.06 4.95
CA TYR A 28 -1.40 10.51 3.93
C TYR A 28 -1.73 9.88 2.59
N ALA A 29 -1.62 10.67 1.52
CA ALA A 29 -1.78 10.20 0.14
C ALA A 29 -0.64 10.70 -0.74
N GLY A 30 -0.31 9.93 -1.78
CA GLY A 30 0.69 10.27 -2.79
C GLY A 30 0.04 10.71 -4.09
N GLY A 31 0.60 11.72 -4.76
CA GLY A 31 0.12 12.21 -6.05
C GLY A 31 1.01 11.83 -7.24
N GLU A 32 0.44 11.90 -8.45
CA GLU A 32 1.10 11.49 -9.70
C GLU A 32 2.34 12.35 -10.06
N ALA A 33 2.45 13.59 -9.56
CA ALA A 33 3.63 14.45 -9.74
C ALA A 33 4.52 14.48 -8.47
N GLY A 34 4.43 13.46 -7.63
CA GLY A 34 5.27 13.27 -6.45
C GLY A 34 4.84 14.09 -5.25
N GLU A 35 3.60 14.55 -5.19
CA GLU A 35 3.06 15.28 -4.04
C GLU A 35 2.83 14.34 -2.85
N PHE A 36 3.19 14.78 -1.65
CA PHE A 36 2.68 14.25 -0.40
C PHE A 36 1.54 15.13 0.09
N TYR A 37 0.38 14.51 0.28
CA TYR A 37 -0.78 15.14 0.89
C TYR A 37 -1.02 14.61 2.29
N SER A 38 -1.45 15.47 3.22
CA SER A 38 -2.07 15.08 4.48
C SER A 38 -3.54 15.47 4.48
N VAL A 39 -4.39 14.59 5.01
CA VAL A 39 -5.85 14.76 5.03
C VAL A 39 -6.36 14.43 6.43
N THR A 40 -7.15 15.33 7.01
CA THR A 40 -7.85 15.06 8.26
C THR A 40 -9.09 14.20 8.02
N LEU A 41 -9.60 13.52 9.06
CA LEU A 41 -10.80 12.68 8.91
C LEU A 41 -12.12 13.50 8.75
N ASP A 42 -12.05 14.82 8.75
CA ASP A 42 -13.11 15.76 8.39
C ASP A 42 -12.87 16.43 7.01
N GLY A 43 -11.87 15.94 6.23
CA GLY A 43 -11.67 16.31 4.84
C GLY A 43 -10.77 17.52 4.58
N ALA A 44 -10.05 18.05 5.58
CA ALA A 44 -9.11 19.13 5.30
C ALA A 44 -7.85 18.60 4.61
N LEU A 45 -7.57 19.08 3.39
CA LEU A 45 -6.44 18.70 2.53
C LEU A 45 -5.30 19.70 2.64
N THR A 46 -4.08 19.19 2.77
CA THR A 46 -2.85 20.00 2.72
C THR A 46 -1.76 19.25 1.95
N GLN A 47 -1.11 19.89 0.99
CA GLN A 47 0.12 19.39 0.42
C GLN A 47 1.28 19.71 1.37
N VAL A 48 1.99 18.68 1.86
CA VAL A 48 3.00 18.80 2.91
C VAL A 48 4.43 18.56 2.42
N GLY A 49 4.58 18.14 1.17
CA GLY A 49 5.89 17.92 0.55
C GLY A 49 5.77 17.47 -0.89
N SER A 50 6.89 17.25 -1.55
CA SER A 50 6.95 16.63 -2.87
C SER A 50 8.33 16.02 -3.10
N SER A 51 8.37 14.83 -3.71
CA SER A 51 9.59 14.24 -4.27
C SER A 51 9.89 14.77 -5.67
N GLY A 52 8.86 15.22 -6.40
CA GLY A 52 8.92 15.59 -7.81
C GLY A 52 9.06 14.38 -8.75
N GLY A 53 8.69 13.20 -8.29
CA GLY A 53 8.59 11.98 -9.09
C GLY A 53 7.16 11.58 -9.40
N SER A 54 6.77 10.32 -9.17
CA SER A 54 5.40 9.81 -9.27
C SER A 54 5.20 8.78 -8.17
N MET A 55 4.30 9.05 -7.24
CA MET A 55 4.13 8.22 -6.05
C MET A 55 3.06 7.17 -6.25
N LEU A 56 3.39 5.95 -5.84
CA LEU A 56 2.46 4.85 -5.69
C LEU A 56 2.22 4.60 -4.18
N GLY A 57 2.35 3.37 -3.69
CA GLY A 57 2.03 2.99 -2.32
C GLY A 57 2.83 3.73 -1.24
N LEU A 58 2.23 3.86 -0.07
CA LEU A 58 2.79 4.54 1.09
C LEU A 58 2.92 3.62 2.31
N ALA A 59 3.91 3.88 3.15
CA ALA A 59 4.08 3.27 4.47
C ALA A 59 4.42 4.33 5.52
N VAL A 60 4.24 4.00 6.80
CA VAL A 60 4.54 4.87 7.96
C VAL A 60 5.37 4.10 8.97
N ASP A 61 6.32 4.76 9.64
CA ASP A 61 7.07 4.20 10.76
C ASP A 61 6.55 4.66 12.13
N GLY A 62 7.13 4.12 13.19
CA GLY A 62 6.74 4.45 14.58
C GLY A 62 7.05 5.88 15.01
N GLN A 63 7.84 6.62 14.25
CA GLN A 63 8.12 8.04 14.45
C GLN A 63 7.20 8.96 13.65
N GLY A 64 6.31 8.37 12.83
CA GLY A 64 5.35 9.09 12.00
C GLY A 64 5.94 9.61 10.69
N ARG A 65 7.13 9.16 10.28
CA ARG A 65 7.68 9.48 8.96
C ARG A 65 6.94 8.67 7.89
N VAL A 66 6.70 9.30 6.75
CA VAL A 66 5.96 8.69 5.64
C VAL A 66 6.92 8.31 4.52
N TYR A 67 6.83 7.08 4.06
CA TYR A 67 7.65 6.49 3.00
C TYR A 67 6.78 6.28 1.78
N ALA A 68 7.25 6.70 0.61
CA ALA A 68 6.53 6.56 -0.65
C ALA A 68 7.36 5.77 -1.66
N CYS A 69 6.72 4.85 -2.34
CA CYS A 69 7.26 4.23 -3.54
C CYS A 69 7.24 5.27 -4.68
N ASP A 70 8.38 5.87 -4.98
CA ASP A 70 8.51 6.84 -6.06
C ASP A 70 8.86 6.11 -7.36
N ALA A 71 7.83 5.67 -8.09
CA ALA A 71 8.01 4.96 -9.35
C ALA A 71 8.64 5.86 -10.44
N GLY A 72 8.40 7.17 -10.39
CA GLY A 72 8.99 8.13 -11.32
C GLY A 72 10.50 8.25 -11.18
N LYS A 73 11.05 7.94 -9.99
CA LYS A 73 12.49 7.99 -9.70
C LYS A 73 13.12 6.62 -9.45
N GLY A 74 12.31 5.55 -9.33
CA GLY A 74 12.79 4.22 -9.00
C GLY A 74 13.42 4.13 -7.61
N GLU A 75 12.88 4.85 -6.62
CA GLU A 75 13.41 4.93 -5.26
C GLU A 75 12.30 4.92 -4.19
N ILE A 76 12.68 4.81 -2.93
CA ILE A 76 11.78 5.11 -1.80
C ILE A 76 12.09 6.51 -1.30
N ALA A 77 11.13 7.41 -1.46
CA ALA A 77 11.16 8.74 -0.86
C ALA A 77 10.64 8.70 0.58
N ARG A 78 11.22 9.54 1.47
CA ARG A 78 10.76 9.67 2.85
C ARG A 78 10.44 11.12 3.14
N LEU A 79 9.24 11.36 3.67
CA LEU A 79 8.80 12.64 4.23
C LEU A 79 8.93 12.61 5.75
N ASP A 80 9.55 13.62 6.33
CA ASP A 80 9.37 13.97 7.75
C ASP A 80 8.25 15.03 7.86
N PRO A 81 7.06 14.67 8.37
CA PRO A 81 5.94 15.60 8.44
C PRO A 81 6.19 16.79 9.36
N SER A 82 7.07 16.65 10.36
CA SER A 82 7.37 17.73 11.31
C SER A 82 8.14 18.89 10.69
N SER A 83 8.94 18.59 9.68
CA SER A 83 9.80 19.56 8.98
C SER A 83 9.38 19.84 7.54
N GLY A 84 8.58 18.96 6.93
CA GLY A 84 8.23 18.97 5.52
C GLY A 84 9.40 18.57 4.60
N VAL A 85 10.50 18.06 5.17
CA VAL A 85 11.67 17.62 4.40
C VAL A 85 11.36 16.28 3.74
N VAL A 86 11.64 16.20 2.44
CA VAL A 86 11.59 14.97 1.65
C VAL A 86 13.02 14.59 1.24
N ASP A 87 13.42 13.35 1.55
CA ASP A 87 14.72 12.80 1.17
C ASP A 87 14.58 11.40 0.53
N THR A 88 15.64 10.91 -0.11
CA THR A 88 15.72 9.54 -0.60
C THR A 88 16.08 8.64 0.59
N TYR A 89 15.17 7.72 0.95
CA TYR A 89 15.42 6.72 1.98
C TYR A 89 16.19 5.50 1.45
N ALA A 90 15.82 5.00 0.27
CA ALA A 90 16.47 3.83 -0.31
C ALA A 90 16.44 3.86 -1.84
N ARG A 91 17.48 3.20 -2.41
CA ARG A 91 17.58 2.90 -3.85
C ARG A 91 17.46 1.41 -4.10
N GLY A 92 17.40 1.03 -5.36
CA GLY A 92 17.36 -0.37 -5.75
C GLY A 92 18.68 -1.11 -5.51
N VAL A 93 18.74 -2.32 -5.98
CA VAL A 93 19.89 -3.22 -5.80
C VAL A 93 21.16 -2.58 -6.38
N ASP A 94 22.27 -2.65 -5.62
CA ASP A 94 23.56 -2.05 -5.98
C ASP A 94 23.47 -0.51 -6.26
N GLY A 95 22.54 0.19 -5.62
CA GLY A 95 22.33 1.64 -5.79
C GLY A 95 21.68 2.04 -7.12
N GLY A 96 21.17 1.07 -7.87
CA GLY A 96 20.41 1.31 -9.10
C GLY A 96 18.96 1.75 -8.83
N ASP A 97 18.17 1.91 -9.89
CA ASP A 97 16.77 2.25 -9.80
C ASP A 97 15.93 0.97 -9.61
N MET A 98 14.90 1.04 -8.77
CA MET A 98 13.85 0.03 -8.68
C MET A 98 12.96 0.09 -9.93
N ASP A 99 12.59 -1.06 -10.49
CA ASP A 99 11.70 -1.11 -11.65
C ASP A 99 10.23 -1.03 -11.21
N CYS A 100 9.71 0.19 -11.15
CA CYS A 100 8.36 0.52 -10.68
C CYS A 100 8.11 0.03 -9.24
N PRO A 101 8.77 0.64 -8.20
CA PRO A 101 8.41 0.37 -6.81
C PRO A 101 6.94 0.76 -6.61
N ASN A 102 6.13 -0.21 -6.15
CA ASN A 102 4.68 -0.07 -6.13
C ASN A 102 4.13 0.08 -4.71
N VAL A 103 4.23 -0.94 -3.86
CA VAL A 103 3.77 -0.86 -2.47
C VAL A 103 4.88 -1.28 -1.52
N ALA A 104 4.93 -0.62 -0.36
CA ALA A 104 5.90 -0.89 0.69
C ALA A 104 5.20 -1.28 2.00
N ALA A 105 5.78 -2.25 2.73
CA ALA A 105 5.29 -2.68 4.03
C ALA A 105 6.45 -2.92 5.00
N PHE A 106 6.37 -2.33 6.20
CA PHE A 106 7.34 -2.59 7.26
C PHE A 106 7.11 -3.95 7.92
N GLY A 107 8.20 -4.65 8.20
CA GLY A 107 8.23 -5.75 9.15
C GLY A 107 8.45 -5.26 10.58
N PRO A 108 8.19 -6.10 11.59
CA PRO A 108 8.39 -5.74 13.01
C PRO A 108 9.87 -5.50 13.36
N ASP A 109 10.79 -6.00 12.55
CA ASP A 109 12.24 -5.81 12.67
C ASP A 109 12.76 -4.49 12.09
N GLY A 110 11.86 -3.68 11.49
CA GLY A 110 12.17 -2.43 10.82
C GLY A 110 12.64 -2.57 9.38
N ALA A 111 12.70 -3.77 8.83
CA ALA A 111 12.94 -3.97 7.42
C ALA A 111 11.72 -3.51 6.60
N LEU A 112 11.96 -2.88 5.46
CA LEU A 112 10.91 -2.47 4.53
C LEU A 112 10.92 -3.40 3.32
N TYR A 113 9.81 -4.08 3.07
CA TYR A 113 9.59 -4.89 1.89
C TYR A 113 8.89 -4.05 0.83
N VAL A 114 9.39 -4.08 -0.40
CA VAL A 114 8.85 -3.28 -1.51
C VAL A 114 8.58 -4.18 -2.70
N THR A 115 7.35 -4.14 -3.21
CA THR A 115 7.00 -4.76 -4.49
C THR A 115 7.45 -3.86 -5.62
N CYS A 116 8.19 -4.42 -6.59
CA CYS A 116 8.57 -3.75 -7.82
C CYS A 116 7.84 -4.43 -8.96
N SER A 117 6.85 -3.75 -9.57
CA SER A 117 5.93 -4.34 -10.53
C SER A 117 6.57 -4.76 -11.85
N GLY A 118 7.73 -4.17 -12.18
CA GLY A 118 8.54 -4.60 -13.32
C GLY A 118 8.01 -4.09 -14.66
N GLU A 119 7.68 -2.82 -14.78
CA GLU A 119 7.22 -2.23 -16.05
C GLU A 119 8.27 -2.32 -17.16
N GLU A 120 9.56 -2.27 -16.80
CA GLU A 120 10.68 -2.48 -17.71
C GLU A 120 11.08 -3.96 -17.85
N GLY A 121 10.31 -4.89 -17.23
CA GLY A 121 10.50 -6.34 -17.33
C GLY A 121 11.39 -6.95 -16.24
N ARG A 122 11.56 -6.27 -15.12
CA ARG A 122 12.32 -6.74 -13.95
C ARG A 122 11.47 -6.84 -12.69
N PRO A 123 10.34 -7.58 -12.69
CA PRO A 123 9.49 -7.72 -11.51
C PRO A 123 10.26 -8.45 -10.39
N GLU A 124 10.26 -7.86 -9.21
CA GLU A 124 10.90 -8.42 -8.03
C GLU A 124 10.28 -7.87 -6.75
N ILE A 125 10.58 -8.49 -5.63
CA ILE A 125 10.36 -7.91 -4.31
C ILE A 125 11.72 -7.66 -3.71
N VAL A 126 11.96 -6.44 -3.24
CA VAL A 126 13.19 -6.07 -2.57
C VAL A 126 12.97 -5.91 -1.07
N ARG A 127 14.03 -6.07 -0.29
CA ARG A 127 14.07 -5.81 1.15
C ARG A 127 15.09 -4.72 1.43
N ILE A 128 14.70 -3.74 2.21
CA ILE A 128 15.54 -2.61 2.63
C ILE A 128 15.79 -2.78 4.13
N ALA A 129 17.05 -2.76 4.52
CA ALA A 129 17.44 -2.84 5.94
C ALA A 129 16.95 -1.60 6.72
N PRO A 130 16.72 -1.71 8.05
CA PRO A 130 16.46 -0.55 8.88
C PRO A 130 17.54 0.54 8.70
N GLY A 131 17.11 1.78 8.46
CA GLY A 131 18.01 2.92 8.16
C GLY A 131 18.18 3.23 6.68
N GLY A 132 17.60 2.44 5.78
CA GLY A 132 17.60 2.73 4.34
C GLY A 132 18.88 2.30 3.63
N GLY A 133 19.20 2.98 2.51
CA GLY A 133 20.35 2.68 1.67
C GLY A 133 20.00 1.82 0.46
N ASP A 134 20.93 0.96 0.02
CA ASP A 134 20.69 0.09 -1.12
C ASP A 134 19.80 -1.10 -0.72
N ALA A 135 18.81 -1.38 -1.55
CA ALA A 135 17.93 -2.54 -1.36
C ALA A 135 18.63 -3.85 -1.70
N GLU A 136 18.20 -4.90 -1.05
CA GLU A 136 18.56 -6.28 -1.40
C GLU A 136 17.42 -6.94 -2.17
N ARG A 137 17.76 -7.68 -3.24
CA ARG A 137 16.74 -8.53 -3.91
C ARG A 137 16.30 -9.62 -2.95
N TRP A 138 15.03 -9.57 -2.53
CA TRP A 138 14.46 -10.53 -1.61
C TRP A 138 13.94 -11.77 -2.34
N THR A 139 13.14 -11.58 -3.40
CA THR A 139 12.66 -12.68 -4.24
C THR A 139 12.21 -12.21 -5.62
N THR A 140 12.32 -13.09 -6.61
CA THR A 140 11.75 -12.95 -7.96
C THR A 140 10.66 -14.00 -8.24
N ALA A 141 10.21 -14.70 -7.20
CA ALA A 141 9.26 -15.80 -7.35
C ALA A 141 7.79 -15.36 -7.48
N VAL A 142 7.54 -14.04 -7.46
CA VAL A 142 6.23 -13.39 -7.72
C VAL A 142 6.38 -12.51 -8.96
N PRO A 143 6.44 -13.08 -10.19
CA PRO A 143 6.88 -12.36 -11.39
C PRO A 143 5.76 -11.66 -12.16
N ALA A 144 4.48 -11.88 -11.80
CA ALA A 144 3.36 -11.41 -12.60
C ALA A 144 2.74 -10.12 -12.03
N TYR A 145 3.52 -9.03 -12.03
CA TYR A 145 3.14 -7.71 -11.54
C TYR A 145 2.82 -7.74 -10.04
N PRO A 146 3.84 -7.94 -9.16
CA PRO A 146 3.64 -7.80 -7.73
C PRO A 146 3.21 -6.37 -7.40
N ASN A 147 2.04 -6.23 -6.75
CA ASN A 147 1.35 -4.98 -6.47
C ASN A 147 1.20 -4.81 -4.95
N GLY A 148 0.00 -4.63 -4.43
CA GLY A 148 -0.27 -4.45 -3.01
C GLY A 148 0.41 -5.50 -2.14
N CYS A 149 0.96 -5.10 -0.99
CA CYS A 149 1.55 -6.04 -0.05
C CYS A 149 1.35 -5.61 1.41
N LEU A 150 1.39 -6.59 2.31
CA LEU A 150 1.42 -6.37 3.75
C LEU A 150 2.24 -7.46 4.44
N VAL A 151 2.89 -7.12 5.55
CA VAL A 151 3.52 -8.10 6.44
C VAL A 151 2.48 -8.62 7.44
N THR A 152 2.37 -9.94 7.60
CA THR A 152 1.43 -10.56 8.54
C THR A 152 1.67 -10.10 9.98
N PRO A 153 0.64 -10.09 10.86
CA PRO A 153 0.77 -9.59 12.24
C PRO A 153 1.88 -10.24 13.07
N ASP A 154 2.17 -11.50 12.81
CA ASP A 154 3.26 -12.25 13.46
C ASP A 154 4.65 -11.97 12.86
N GLY A 155 4.73 -11.16 11.80
CA GLY A 155 5.96 -10.88 11.05
C GLY A 155 6.47 -12.08 10.24
N GLY A 156 5.70 -13.17 10.16
CA GLY A 156 6.15 -14.44 9.59
C GLY A 156 5.98 -14.56 8.08
N ALA A 157 5.31 -13.61 7.42
CA ALA A 157 5.14 -13.64 5.97
C ALA A 157 4.84 -12.27 5.37
N LEU A 158 5.16 -12.12 4.08
CA LEU A 158 4.65 -11.07 3.21
C LEU A 158 3.49 -11.64 2.40
N VAL A 159 2.33 -10.98 2.45
CA VAL A 159 1.20 -11.27 1.57
C VAL A 159 1.23 -10.28 0.43
N VAL A 160 1.07 -10.77 -0.80
CA VAL A 160 1.27 -9.97 -2.02
C VAL A 160 0.11 -10.20 -2.99
N VAL A 161 -0.39 -9.13 -3.56
CA VAL A 161 -1.25 -9.15 -4.74
C VAL A 161 -0.37 -9.39 -5.97
N GLU A 162 -0.54 -10.51 -6.66
CA GLU A 162 0.11 -10.78 -7.94
C GLU A 162 -0.91 -10.53 -9.05
N ALA A 163 -1.03 -9.25 -9.45
CA ALA A 163 -2.16 -8.73 -10.21
C ALA A 163 -2.36 -9.43 -11.56
N LYS A 164 -1.30 -9.56 -12.38
CA LYS A 164 -1.40 -10.23 -13.71
C LYS A 164 -1.51 -11.74 -13.63
N ALA A 165 -1.33 -12.35 -12.45
CA ALA A 165 -1.63 -13.75 -12.21
C ALA A 165 -3.00 -13.94 -11.53
N GLU A 166 -3.75 -12.85 -11.31
CA GLU A 166 -5.09 -12.85 -10.73
C GLU A 166 -5.17 -13.62 -9.40
N ARG A 167 -4.17 -13.43 -8.54
CA ARG A 167 -4.08 -14.18 -7.26
C ARG A 167 -3.44 -13.37 -6.15
N ILE A 168 -3.72 -13.79 -4.93
CA ILE A 168 -3.04 -13.36 -3.72
C ILE A 168 -2.12 -14.49 -3.28
N VAL A 169 -0.85 -14.16 -3.00
CA VAL A 169 0.13 -15.12 -2.54
C VAL A 169 0.68 -14.74 -1.18
N ARG A 170 1.09 -15.76 -0.42
CA ARG A 170 1.81 -15.63 0.84
C ARG A 170 3.25 -16.12 0.64
N VAL A 171 4.24 -15.32 1.00
CA VAL A 171 5.67 -15.65 0.96
C VAL A 171 6.18 -15.65 2.39
N ALA A 172 6.59 -16.80 2.91
CA ALA A 172 7.12 -16.89 4.28
C ALA A 172 8.40 -16.07 4.42
N ILE A 173 8.55 -15.40 5.56
CA ILE A 173 9.78 -14.69 5.97
C ILE A 173 10.51 -15.62 6.94
N GLY A 174 11.68 -16.13 6.54
CA GLY A 174 12.51 -16.98 7.38
C GLY A 174 13.07 -16.23 8.58
N ALA A 175 13.48 -16.96 9.60
CA ALA A 175 14.10 -16.38 10.80
C ALA A 175 15.41 -15.61 10.49
N ASP A 176 16.02 -15.88 9.36
CA ASP A 176 17.19 -15.16 8.81
C ASP A 176 16.80 -14.05 7.82
N GLY A 177 15.51 -13.77 7.66
CA GLY A 177 14.97 -12.81 6.74
C GLY A 177 14.82 -13.30 5.29
N SER A 178 15.16 -14.56 5.00
CA SER A 178 15.07 -15.12 3.64
C SER A 178 13.63 -15.34 3.19
N ALA A 179 13.39 -15.30 1.86
CA ALA A 179 12.09 -15.56 1.27
C ALA A 179 11.82 -17.06 1.11
N GLY A 180 10.62 -17.49 1.50
CA GLY A 180 10.08 -18.81 1.18
C GLY A 180 9.55 -18.90 -0.26
N HIS A 181 8.93 -20.04 -0.58
CA HIS A 181 8.19 -20.17 -1.84
C HIS A 181 6.81 -19.52 -1.70
N PRO A 182 6.31 -18.84 -2.76
CA PRO A 182 4.96 -18.30 -2.77
C PRO A 182 3.90 -19.41 -2.69
N GLU A 183 2.94 -19.23 -1.79
CA GLU A 183 1.76 -20.09 -1.66
C GLU A 183 0.52 -19.28 -2.01
N THR A 184 -0.33 -19.77 -2.92
CA THR A 184 -1.57 -19.07 -3.29
C THR A 184 -2.58 -19.16 -2.16
N ILE A 185 -3.06 -18.00 -1.68
CA ILE A 185 -4.14 -17.89 -0.69
C ILE A 185 -5.50 -17.90 -1.39
N ALA A 186 -5.64 -17.11 -2.45
CA ALA A 186 -6.89 -16.93 -3.19
C ALA A 186 -6.63 -16.60 -4.65
N THR A 187 -7.62 -16.82 -5.51
CA THR A 187 -7.63 -16.37 -6.90
C THR A 187 -8.77 -15.38 -7.12
N LEU A 188 -8.51 -14.35 -7.93
CA LEU A 188 -9.42 -13.27 -8.25
C LEU A 188 -9.55 -13.15 -9.78
N PRO A 189 -10.20 -14.12 -10.43
CA PRO A 189 -10.25 -14.17 -11.90
C PRO A 189 -11.00 -12.98 -12.49
N ASP A 190 -10.55 -12.55 -13.66
CA ASP A 190 -11.12 -11.42 -14.42
C ASP A 190 -11.07 -10.08 -13.64
N THR A 191 -10.05 -9.90 -12.78
CA THR A 191 -9.83 -8.64 -12.04
C THR A 191 -8.39 -8.14 -12.17
N ASP A 192 -8.25 -6.81 -12.09
CA ASP A 192 -6.97 -6.14 -11.85
C ASP A 192 -6.93 -5.75 -10.34
N ALA A 193 -6.53 -6.69 -9.50
CA ALA A 193 -6.39 -6.46 -8.06
C ALA A 193 -5.16 -5.60 -7.78
N ASP A 194 -5.27 -4.68 -6.80
CA ASP A 194 -4.25 -3.66 -6.53
C ASP A 194 -3.80 -3.65 -5.07
N GLY A 195 -4.34 -2.79 -4.22
CA GLY A 195 -3.96 -2.67 -2.81
C GLY A 195 -4.56 -3.75 -1.92
N ILE A 196 -4.00 -3.92 -0.74
CA ILE A 196 -4.44 -4.92 0.23
C ILE A 196 -4.31 -4.40 1.66
N ALA A 197 -5.32 -4.64 2.49
CA ALA A 197 -5.29 -4.38 3.93
C ALA A 197 -5.86 -5.57 4.71
N LEU A 198 -5.55 -5.65 6.01
CA LEU A 198 -5.99 -6.72 6.89
C LEU A 198 -6.97 -6.18 7.94
N ASP A 199 -8.09 -6.87 8.17
CA ASP A 199 -8.98 -6.56 9.28
C ASP A 199 -8.63 -7.33 10.57
N ALA A 200 -9.28 -6.98 11.67
CA ALA A 200 -9.06 -7.59 12.99
C ALA A 200 -9.56 -9.04 13.08
N GLU A 201 -10.39 -9.49 12.15
CA GLU A 201 -10.87 -10.87 12.04
C GLU A 201 -9.94 -11.73 11.19
N GLY A 202 -8.91 -11.14 10.57
CA GLY A 202 -7.92 -11.80 9.71
C GLY A 202 -8.34 -11.91 8.26
N ASN A 203 -9.38 -11.18 7.81
CA ASN A 203 -9.74 -11.13 6.41
C ASN A 203 -8.88 -10.10 5.67
N TYR A 204 -8.51 -10.40 4.44
CA TYR A 204 -7.88 -9.45 3.55
C TYR A 204 -8.93 -8.66 2.78
N TRP A 205 -8.75 -7.34 2.71
CA TRP A 205 -9.54 -6.43 1.91
C TRP A 205 -8.68 -5.97 0.74
N VAL A 206 -9.14 -6.22 -0.47
CA VAL A 206 -8.38 -5.99 -1.72
C VAL A 206 -9.16 -5.04 -2.60
N THR A 207 -8.51 -3.96 -3.02
CA THR A 207 -9.05 -3.06 -4.04
C THR A 207 -8.95 -3.70 -5.41
N LEU A 208 -9.95 -3.47 -6.24
CA LEU A 208 -9.95 -3.85 -7.64
C LEU A 208 -9.87 -2.59 -8.48
N TYR A 209 -8.72 -2.38 -9.12
CA TYR A 209 -8.55 -1.28 -10.09
C TYR A 209 -9.57 -1.42 -11.24
N ARG A 210 -9.81 -2.68 -11.66
CA ARG A 210 -10.88 -3.06 -12.61
C ARG A 210 -11.37 -4.49 -12.33
N PRO A 211 -12.69 -4.72 -12.37
CA PRO A 211 -13.75 -3.69 -12.29
C PRO A 211 -13.71 -2.96 -10.96
N ASP A 212 -14.09 -1.68 -10.93
CA ASP A 212 -13.99 -0.83 -9.74
C ASP A 212 -14.74 -1.45 -8.56
N GLY A 213 -14.03 -1.77 -7.48
CA GLY A 213 -14.65 -2.45 -6.35
C GLY A 213 -13.71 -2.87 -5.23
N LEU A 214 -14.27 -3.61 -4.28
CA LEU A 214 -13.55 -4.22 -3.16
C LEU A 214 -13.95 -5.68 -3.00
N VAL A 215 -12.94 -6.54 -2.81
CA VAL A 215 -13.10 -7.95 -2.45
C VAL A 215 -12.62 -8.17 -1.03
N ARG A 216 -13.38 -8.93 -0.24
CA ARG A 216 -12.96 -9.49 1.03
C ARG A 216 -12.58 -10.97 0.85
N ILE A 217 -11.44 -11.36 1.41
CA ILE A 217 -10.90 -12.73 1.35
C ILE A 217 -10.74 -13.22 2.78
N THR A 218 -11.42 -14.29 3.12
CA THR A 218 -11.32 -14.90 4.46
C THR A 218 -10.00 -15.64 4.66
N PRO A 219 -9.58 -15.94 5.90
CA PRO A 219 -8.33 -16.66 6.18
C PRO A 219 -8.23 -18.05 5.52
N ASP A 220 -9.35 -18.69 5.18
CA ASP A 220 -9.43 -19.96 4.46
C ASP A 220 -9.49 -19.79 2.94
N GLY A 221 -9.37 -18.53 2.43
CA GLY A 221 -9.28 -18.22 1.02
C GLY A 221 -10.62 -18.05 0.29
N ALA A 222 -11.76 -18.04 1.00
CA ALA A 222 -13.04 -17.71 0.37
C ALA A 222 -13.13 -16.24 0.03
N THR A 223 -13.64 -15.91 -1.16
CA THR A 223 -13.71 -14.55 -1.70
C THR A 223 -15.15 -14.05 -1.74
N GLU A 224 -15.35 -12.77 -1.41
CA GLU A 224 -16.63 -12.07 -1.48
C GLU A 224 -16.45 -10.70 -2.11
N LEU A 225 -17.16 -10.40 -3.19
CA LEU A 225 -17.23 -9.04 -3.73
C LEU A 225 -18.11 -8.20 -2.80
N VAL A 226 -17.50 -7.32 -1.99
CA VAL A 226 -18.20 -6.51 -0.99
C VAL A 226 -18.63 -5.15 -1.53
N VAL A 227 -17.93 -4.64 -2.52
CA VAL A 227 -18.29 -3.43 -3.27
C VAL A 227 -18.14 -3.69 -4.76
N ASP A 228 -19.20 -3.41 -5.52
CA ASP A 228 -19.22 -3.39 -6.99
C ASP A 228 -19.64 -1.99 -7.43
N ASP A 229 -18.71 -1.24 -7.99
CA ASP A 229 -18.94 0.11 -8.50
C ASP A 229 -18.53 0.27 -9.97
N HIS A 230 -18.98 -0.65 -10.80
CA HIS A 230 -18.67 -0.69 -12.23
C HIS A 230 -19.02 0.61 -13.01
N LEU A 231 -19.70 1.56 -12.37
CA LEU A 231 -19.97 2.88 -12.92
C LEU A 231 -18.97 3.95 -12.47
N ALA A 232 -18.01 3.59 -11.63
CA ALA A 232 -17.03 4.51 -11.02
C ALA A 232 -17.74 5.73 -10.38
N SER A 233 -18.84 5.48 -9.65
CA SER A 233 -19.66 6.53 -9.07
C SER A 233 -19.11 7.06 -7.74
N THR A 234 -18.32 6.27 -7.06
CA THR A 234 -17.73 6.55 -5.75
C THR A 234 -16.31 6.07 -5.65
N LEU A 235 -16.03 4.87 -6.22
CA LEU A 235 -14.70 4.29 -6.35
C LEU A 235 -14.31 4.35 -7.84
N ASP A 236 -13.40 5.26 -8.19
CA ASP A 236 -12.92 5.42 -9.57
C ASP A 236 -11.48 4.93 -9.69
N ALA A 237 -11.32 3.74 -10.25
CA ALA A 237 -10.05 3.02 -10.28
C ALA A 237 -9.41 2.93 -8.88
N PRO A 238 -10.06 2.27 -7.92
CA PRO A 238 -9.54 2.21 -6.56
C PRO A 238 -8.23 1.40 -6.53
N THR A 239 -7.16 2.01 -5.99
CA THR A 239 -5.82 1.40 -5.96
C THR A 239 -5.43 0.95 -4.56
N ASN A 240 -5.33 1.85 -3.58
CA ASN A 240 -4.90 1.48 -2.24
C ASN A 240 -6.02 1.63 -1.20
N ILE A 241 -5.90 0.92 -0.08
CA ILE A 241 -6.83 0.91 1.04
C ILE A 241 -6.08 0.96 2.35
N ALA A 242 -6.52 1.81 3.28
CA ALA A 242 -5.97 1.92 4.62
C ALA A 242 -7.06 1.98 5.68
N TRP A 243 -6.86 1.28 6.78
CA TRP A 243 -7.67 1.43 7.99
C TRP A 243 -7.28 2.71 8.71
N VAL A 244 -8.26 3.50 9.12
CA VAL A 244 -8.07 4.84 9.68
C VAL A 244 -8.86 5.08 10.96
N GLY A 245 -8.45 6.10 11.71
CA GLY A 245 -9.05 6.45 13.00
C GLY A 245 -8.33 5.79 14.18
N ALA A 246 -8.59 6.29 15.39
CA ALA A 246 -7.95 5.78 16.60
C ALA A 246 -8.27 4.31 16.88
N ASP A 247 -9.47 3.88 16.50
CA ASP A 247 -9.97 2.51 16.68
C ASP A 247 -9.86 1.68 15.39
N LEU A 248 -9.31 2.26 14.31
CA LEU A 248 -9.22 1.65 12.96
C LEU A 248 -10.59 1.16 12.45
N ASP A 249 -11.65 1.89 12.75
CA ASP A 249 -13.05 1.49 12.51
C ASP A 249 -13.59 1.90 11.12
N ARG A 250 -12.77 2.61 10.34
CA ARG A 250 -13.09 3.04 8.97
C ARG A 250 -11.98 2.68 8.01
N VAL A 251 -12.33 2.58 6.74
CA VAL A 251 -11.37 2.47 5.63
C VAL A 251 -11.35 3.75 4.81
N VAL A 252 -10.17 4.11 4.31
CA VAL A 252 -10.00 5.10 3.25
C VAL A 252 -9.45 4.39 2.02
N VAL A 253 -9.97 4.74 0.85
CA VAL A 253 -9.59 4.19 -0.45
C VAL A 253 -9.15 5.33 -1.35
N SER A 254 -8.02 5.17 -2.04
CA SER A 254 -7.53 6.10 -3.06
C SER A 254 -8.12 5.78 -4.43
N ASN A 255 -8.50 6.82 -5.17
CA ASN A 255 -9.16 6.74 -6.47
C ASN A 255 -8.25 7.37 -7.55
N VAL A 256 -7.37 6.56 -8.14
CA VAL A 256 -6.39 7.07 -9.12
C VAL A 256 -7.04 7.51 -10.44
N GLY A 257 -8.25 7.02 -10.75
CA GLY A 257 -9.03 7.48 -11.90
C GLY A 257 -9.52 8.91 -11.78
N GLY A 258 -9.56 9.46 -10.56
CA GLY A 258 -10.05 10.80 -10.24
C GLY A 258 -9.08 11.61 -9.37
N THR A 259 -9.66 12.42 -8.51
CA THR A 259 -8.96 13.37 -7.63
C THR A 259 -9.35 13.21 -6.16
N THR A 260 -10.00 12.08 -5.81
CA THR A 260 -10.66 11.91 -4.51
C THR A 260 -10.06 10.80 -3.66
N LEU A 261 -10.28 10.90 -2.35
CA LEU A 261 -10.25 9.76 -1.42
C LEU A 261 -11.68 9.48 -0.97
N SER A 262 -12.03 8.19 -0.91
CA SER A 262 -13.32 7.74 -0.37
C SER A 262 -13.15 7.14 1.01
N ILE A 263 -14.13 7.31 1.91
CA ILE A 263 -14.12 6.79 3.29
C ILE A 263 -15.40 6.02 3.60
N ALA A 264 -15.30 4.95 4.37
CA ALA A 264 -16.44 4.16 4.82
C ALA A 264 -16.24 3.51 6.20
N ASP A 265 -17.34 3.35 6.95
CA ASP A 265 -17.46 2.34 8.01
C ASP A 265 -17.95 1.03 7.37
N VAL A 266 -17.11 0.03 7.33
CA VAL A 266 -17.42 -1.27 6.73
C VAL A 266 -17.90 -2.32 7.74
N GLY A 267 -18.02 -1.92 9.02
CA GLY A 267 -18.61 -2.74 10.09
C GLY A 267 -17.64 -3.72 10.74
N VAL A 268 -16.35 -3.59 10.49
CA VAL A 268 -15.25 -4.33 11.14
C VAL A 268 -14.08 -3.36 11.35
N ALA A 269 -13.28 -3.58 12.38
CA ALA A 269 -12.06 -2.80 12.59
C ALA A 269 -10.87 -3.39 11.82
N GLY A 270 -9.89 -2.55 11.51
CA GLY A 270 -8.64 -2.95 10.90
C GLY A 270 -7.67 -3.60 11.87
N HIS A 271 -6.71 -4.35 11.32
CA HIS A 271 -5.54 -4.78 12.07
C HIS A 271 -4.47 -3.67 12.01
N PRO A 272 -3.83 -3.32 13.16
CA PRO A 272 -2.75 -2.34 13.16
C PRO A 272 -1.57 -2.77 12.27
N LEU A 273 -0.97 -1.81 11.56
CA LEU A 273 0.26 -2.01 10.80
C LEU A 273 1.46 -2.17 11.75
N HIS A 274 2.55 -2.77 11.25
CA HIS A 274 3.84 -2.69 11.92
C HIS A 274 4.39 -1.26 11.81
N LEU A 275 4.65 -0.64 12.96
CA LEU A 275 5.18 0.72 13.06
C LEU A 275 6.52 0.67 13.81
N PRO A 276 7.60 0.15 13.19
CA PRO A 276 8.89 0.06 13.84
C PRO A 276 9.51 1.45 14.03
N GLU A 277 10.33 1.60 15.06
CA GLU A 277 11.26 2.72 15.13
C GLU A 277 12.46 2.40 14.22
N VAL A 278 12.63 3.17 13.15
CA VAL A 278 13.78 3.03 12.23
C VAL A 278 14.76 4.17 12.42
N PRO A 279 16.07 3.97 12.21
CA PRO A 279 17.10 5.01 12.37
C PRO A 279 16.90 6.23 11.49
#